data_043245919f3ae8d17854a809ea9cef62
#
_entry.id   043245919f3ae8d17854a809ea9cef62
#
_cell.length_a   1.000
_cell.length_b   1.000
_cell.length_c   1.000
_cell.angle_alpha   90.00
_cell.angle_beta   90.00
_cell.angle_gamma   90.00
#
_symmetry.space_group_name_H-M   'P 1'
#
loop_
_entity.id
_entity.type
_entity.pdbx_description
1 polymer ?
#
loop_
_entity_poly.entity_id
_entity_poly.type
_entity_poly.pdbx_seq_one_letter_code
_entity_poly.pdbx_strand_id
1 'polypeptide(L)'
;MNPSRLKPLTALALTALCAAWLPNLAQAATPQPGKVFKDCKDCPEMVVLPAGTFTMGTPEDEVGREPDEGPMHDVTFAKSFAMSRFHITASEWDSFIRQTGVKIADGDTRPGRECIASKPRYPQGPRQPAVCMDMDDIKNYVAWLSKKTGQNYHMVSEAQREYAARAGSPGPFPFPFDEGKGYSIAQHANTYGPADGYSYSSPVGSYPPNAFGMYDMHGNVYERVADCEHPNYIGAPTDGSAWMEPHCEGYQIRGNDWGEAPVFSRSGNRNTIYPQTRGDWIGFRVVRDL
;
A
#
# COMPACT_ATOMS: atom_id res chain seq x y z
N MET A 1 -23.73 60.69 80.68
CA MET A 1 -23.51 60.86 79.18
C MET A 1 -22.62 59.69 78.71
N ASN A 2 -23.20 58.74 78.04
CA ASN A 2 -22.55 57.48 77.71
C ASN A 2 -22.40 57.36 76.16
N PRO A 3 -21.21 57.22 75.57
CA PRO A 3 -21.10 57.04 74.14
C PRO A 3 -21.21 55.56 73.74
N SER A 4 -22.11 55.31 72.85
CA SER A 4 -22.39 54.02 72.19
C SER A 4 -21.24 53.46 71.41
N ARG A 5 -20.93 52.20 71.68
CA ARG A 5 -19.93 51.41 70.93
C ARG A 5 -20.55 50.82 69.66
N LEU A 6 -20.06 51.20 68.52
CA LEU A 6 -20.31 50.51 67.26
C LEU A 6 -19.40 49.26 67.17
N LYS A 7 -20.01 48.12 66.84
CA LYS A 7 -19.30 46.87 66.54
C LYS A 7 -19.01 46.82 65.00
N PRO A 8 -17.86 46.35 64.58
CA PRO A 8 -17.60 46.14 63.12
C PRO A 8 -18.28 44.88 62.62
N LEU A 9 -18.96 44.97 61.48
CA LEU A 9 -19.42 43.82 60.69
C LEU A 9 -18.25 43.24 59.92
N THR A 10 -17.92 41.98 60.19
CA THR A 10 -17.00 41.15 59.43
C THR A 10 -17.75 40.61 58.19
N ALA A 11 -17.39 41.10 57.01
CA ALA A 11 -17.83 40.56 55.74
C ALA A 11 -17.06 39.24 55.41
N LEU A 12 -17.75 38.09 55.37
CA LEU A 12 -17.21 36.86 54.85
C LEU A 12 -17.24 36.91 53.30
N ALA A 13 -16.07 36.95 52.68
CA ALA A 13 -15.94 36.77 51.22
C ALA A 13 -15.98 35.27 50.90
N LEU A 14 -17.06 34.78 50.28
CA LEU A 14 -17.12 33.47 49.66
C LEU A 14 -16.37 33.53 48.32
N THR A 15 -15.19 32.93 48.26
CA THR A 15 -14.51 32.62 47.02
C THR A 15 -15.08 31.36 46.40
N ALA A 16 -15.90 31.48 45.35
CA ALA A 16 -16.36 30.36 44.56
C ALA A 16 -15.21 29.90 43.64
N LEU A 17 -14.63 28.73 43.94
CA LEU A 17 -13.74 28.03 43.02
C LEU A 17 -14.56 27.46 41.84
N CYS A 18 -14.54 28.12 40.70
CA CYS A 18 -14.95 27.52 39.41
C CYS A 18 -13.89 26.51 38.96
N ALA A 19 -14.08 25.23 39.27
CA ALA A 19 -13.30 24.16 38.65
C ALA A 19 -13.68 24.10 37.17
N ALA A 20 -12.81 24.63 36.28
CA ALA A 20 -12.94 24.48 34.84
C ALA A 20 -12.67 23.00 34.46
N TRP A 21 -13.73 22.28 34.13
CA TRP A 21 -13.63 20.99 33.47
C TRP A 21 -13.08 21.19 32.05
N LEU A 22 -11.77 20.97 31.85
CA LEU A 22 -11.22 20.80 30.55
C LEU A 22 -11.60 19.40 30.03
N PRO A 23 -12.26 19.29 28.87
CA PRO A 23 -12.50 17.98 28.28
C PRO A 23 -11.14 17.35 27.97
N ASN A 24 -10.86 16.22 28.58
CA ASN A 24 -9.71 15.37 28.23
C ASN A 24 -9.97 14.85 26.83
N LEU A 25 -9.43 15.51 25.80
CA LEU A 25 -9.37 14.96 24.44
C LEU A 25 -8.48 13.74 24.53
N ALA A 26 -9.09 12.57 24.76
CA ALA A 26 -8.40 11.30 24.63
C ALA A 26 -7.84 11.22 23.20
N GLN A 27 -6.56 11.47 23.07
CA GLN A 27 -5.85 11.27 21.83
C GLN A 27 -5.95 9.78 21.50
N ALA A 28 -6.65 9.45 20.40
CA ALA A 28 -6.78 8.07 19.98
C ALA A 28 -5.36 7.49 19.84
N ALA A 29 -5.07 6.44 20.58
CA ALA A 29 -3.75 5.80 20.50
C ALA A 29 -3.50 5.32 19.07
N THR A 30 -2.32 5.62 18.52
CA THR A 30 -1.91 5.12 17.20
C THR A 30 -2.03 3.59 17.19
N PRO A 31 -2.70 3.01 16.19
CA PRO A 31 -2.85 1.56 16.12
C PRO A 31 -1.50 0.85 16.13
N GLN A 32 -1.41 -0.26 16.90
CA GLN A 32 -0.17 -1.01 17.04
C GLN A 32 0.19 -1.77 15.75
N PRO A 33 1.49 -1.94 15.41
CA PRO A 33 1.94 -2.77 14.30
C PRO A 33 1.31 -4.16 14.31
N GLY A 34 0.95 -4.67 13.13
CA GLY A 34 0.24 -5.94 12.94
C GLY A 34 -1.28 -5.86 13.16
N LYS A 35 -1.82 -4.75 13.67
CA LYS A 35 -3.26 -4.57 13.79
C LYS A 35 -3.90 -4.52 12.41
N VAL A 36 -4.92 -5.35 12.22
CA VAL A 36 -5.76 -5.37 11.01
C VAL A 36 -7.08 -4.65 11.29
N PHE A 37 -7.53 -3.84 10.33
CA PHE A 37 -8.79 -3.09 10.44
C PHE A 37 -9.37 -2.74 9.08
N LYS A 38 -10.62 -2.26 9.07
CA LYS A 38 -11.30 -1.63 7.93
C LYS A 38 -11.94 -0.33 8.37
N ASP A 39 -11.84 0.71 7.57
CA ASP A 39 -12.50 2.00 7.87
C ASP A 39 -13.99 1.99 7.49
N CYS A 40 -14.41 1.08 6.62
CA CYS A 40 -15.82 0.85 6.27
C CYS A 40 -16.06 -0.58 5.77
N LYS A 41 -17.35 -0.98 5.64
CA LYS A 41 -17.73 -2.34 5.21
C LYS A 41 -17.11 -2.74 3.87
N ASP A 42 -17.10 -1.83 2.89
CA ASP A 42 -16.63 -2.07 1.52
C ASP A 42 -15.22 -1.48 1.27
N CYS A 43 -14.52 -1.05 2.34
CA CYS A 43 -13.15 -0.57 2.29
C CYS A 43 -12.17 -1.74 2.26
N PRO A 44 -10.95 -1.54 1.75
CA PRO A 44 -9.90 -2.54 1.83
C PRO A 44 -9.54 -2.87 3.29
N GLU A 45 -9.11 -4.10 3.50
CA GLU A 45 -8.54 -4.53 4.77
C GLU A 45 -7.11 -3.99 4.87
N MET A 46 -6.87 -3.19 5.92
CA MET A 46 -5.59 -2.53 6.17
C MET A 46 -4.82 -3.26 7.26
N VAL A 47 -3.50 -3.31 7.16
CA VAL A 47 -2.61 -3.75 8.24
C VAL A 47 -1.63 -2.65 8.60
N VAL A 48 -1.38 -2.46 9.89
CA VAL A 48 -0.42 -1.46 10.40
C VAL A 48 0.99 -2.01 10.29
N LEU A 49 1.84 -1.30 9.54
CA LEU A 49 3.26 -1.58 9.43
C LEU A 49 4.04 -0.72 10.44
N PRO A 50 5.11 -1.25 11.04
CA PRO A 50 5.90 -0.50 12.03
C PRO A 50 6.65 0.68 11.41
N ALA A 51 6.97 1.68 12.21
CA ALA A 51 8.07 2.60 11.94
C ALA A 51 9.39 1.82 11.96
N GLY A 52 10.39 2.28 11.22
CA GLY A 52 11.69 1.61 11.18
C GLY A 52 12.53 2.00 9.98
N THR A 53 13.74 1.49 9.94
CA THR A 53 14.67 1.66 8.83
C THR A 53 14.89 0.33 8.14
N PHE A 54 15.01 0.35 6.82
CA PHE A 54 15.42 -0.80 6.02
C PHE A 54 16.36 -0.36 4.91
N THR A 55 17.15 -1.27 4.40
CA THR A 55 18.00 -1.03 3.24
C THR A 55 17.21 -1.37 1.98
N MET A 56 16.93 -0.36 1.16
CA MET A 56 16.25 -0.46 -0.14
C MET A 56 17.25 -0.75 -1.24
N GLY A 57 16.83 -1.53 -2.23
CA GLY A 57 17.67 -1.94 -3.35
C GLY A 57 18.28 -3.33 -3.16
N THR A 58 19.10 -3.75 -4.12
CA THR A 58 19.56 -5.12 -4.28
C THR A 58 21.08 -5.17 -4.30
N PRO A 59 21.74 -6.09 -3.54
CA PRO A 59 23.20 -6.26 -3.58
C PRO A 59 23.65 -6.70 -4.98
N GLU A 60 24.90 -6.35 -5.34
CA GLU A 60 25.43 -6.56 -6.69
C GLU A 60 25.52 -8.03 -7.11
N ASP A 61 25.61 -8.93 -6.15
CA ASP A 61 25.73 -10.39 -6.34
C ASP A 61 24.38 -11.13 -6.28
N GLU A 62 23.24 -10.43 -6.09
CA GLU A 62 21.93 -11.09 -6.09
C GLU A 62 21.58 -11.56 -7.51
N VAL A 63 21.26 -12.85 -7.64
CA VAL A 63 20.91 -13.45 -8.94
C VAL A 63 19.65 -12.79 -9.51
N GLY A 64 19.72 -12.38 -10.78
CA GLY A 64 18.61 -11.71 -11.45
C GLY A 64 18.47 -10.23 -11.15
N ARG A 65 19.46 -9.62 -10.46
CA ARG A 65 19.52 -8.17 -10.24
C ARG A 65 19.64 -7.41 -11.57
N GLU A 66 18.86 -6.34 -11.68
CA GLU A 66 18.93 -5.39 -12.78
C GLU A 66 19.72 -4.12 -12.35
N PRO A 67 20.33 -3.38 -13.30
CA PRO A 67 21.16 -2.21 -12.99
C PRO A 67 20.42 -1.09 -12.24
N ASP A 68 19.14 -0.96 -12.42
CA ASP A 68 18.29 0.06 -11.81
C ASP A 68 17.89 -0.22 -10.34
N GLU A 69 18.18 -1.42 -9.84
CA GLU A 69 17.90 -1.85 -8.46
C GLU A 69 18.93 -1.34 -7.43
N GLY A 70 19.80 -0.42 -7.79
CA GLY A 70 20.84 0.16 -6.95
C GLY A 70 21.04 1.66 -7.17
N PRO A 71 21.96 2.28 -6.41
CA PRO A 71 22.69 1.73 -5.27
C PRO A 71 21.79 1.44 -4.07
N MET A 72 22.16 0.44 -3.26
CA MET A 72 21.49 0.20 -1.97
C MET A 72 21.61 1.43 -1.08
N HIS A 73 20.53 1.79 -0.38
CA HIS A 73 20.48 2.93 0.52
C HIS A 73 19.47 2.69 1.65
N ASP A 74 19.68 3.35 2.78
CA ASP A 74 18.75 3.24 3.90
C ASP A 74 17.57 4.18 3.74
N VAL A 75 16.37 3.66 4.00
CA VAL A 75 15.11 4.42 4.05
C VAL A 75 14.50 4.27 5.44
N THR A 76 14.10 5.40 6.05
CA THR A 76 13.56 5.44 7.41
C THR A 76 12.12 5.95 7.43
N PHE A 77 11.19 5.10 7.86
CA PHE A 77 9.83 5.49 8.18
C PHE A 77 9.75 5.99 9.62
N ALA A 78 9.63 7.29 9.81
CA ALA A 78 9.59 7.91 11.14
C ALA A 78 8.33 7.54 11.95
N LYS A 79 7.26 7.11 11.27
CA LYS A 79 5.96 6.73 11.86
C LYS A 79 5.46 5.43 11.25
N SER A 80 4.66 4.70 12.03
CA SER A 80 3.85 3.59 11.50
C SER A 80 2.83 4.12 10.51
N PHE A 81 2.49 3.31 9.51
CA PHE A 81 1.47 3.59 8.51
C PHE A 81 0.63 2.32 8.29
N ALA A 82 -0.53 2.44 7.69
CA ALA A 82 -1.31 1.26 7.32
C ALA A 82 -1.29 1.08 5.80
N MET A 83 -1.13 -0.16 5.34
CA MET A 83 -1.19 -0.53 3.92
C MET A 83 -2.31 -1.54 3.70
N SER A 84 -2.97 -1.52 2.53
CA SER A 84 -3.95 -2.55 2.19
C SER A 84 -3.25 -3.91 2.18
N ARG A 85 -3.80 -4.82 3.01
CA ARG A 85 -3.24 -6.14 3.27
C ARG A 85 -3.11 -7.00 2.03
N PHE A 86 -4.02 -6.76 1.08
CA PHE A 86 -4.11 -7.38 -0.22
C PHE A 86 -4.05 -6.32 -1.32
N HIS A 87 -3.87 -6.73 -2.57
CA HIS A 87 -4.23 -5.90 -3.70
C HIS A 87 -5.68 -5.42 -3.55
N ILE A 88 -6.00 -4.23 -4.05
CA ILE A 88 -7.41 -3.84 -4.16
C ILE A 88 -8.13 -4.88 -5.00
N THR A 89 -9.22 -5.42 -4.47
CA THR A 89 -9.98 -6.51 -5.08
C THR A 89 -10.98 -6.01 -6.10
N ALA A 90 -11.40 -6.89 -7.02
CA ALA A 90 -12.45 -6.59 -7.98
C ALA A 90 -13.74 -6.12 -7.28
N SER A 91 -14.11 -6.69 -6.13
CA SER A 91 -15.31 -6.27 -5.39
C SER A 91 -15.20 -4.87 -4.79
N GLU A 92 -14.01 -4.47 -4.30
CA GLU A 92 -13.74 -3.13 -3.79
C GLU A 92 -13.75 -2.09 -4.92
N TRP A 93 -13.16 -2.45 -6.05
CA TRP A 93 -13.18 -1.65 -7.27
C TRP A 93 -14.59 -1.48 -7.83
N ASP A 94 -15.37 -2.56 -7.95
CA ASP A 94 -16.76 -2.52 -8.37
C ASP A 94 -17.64 -1.67 -7.43
N SER A 95 -17.30 -1.64 -6.13
CA SER A 95 -17.97 -0.74 -5.17
C SER A 95 -17.69 0.73 -5.46
N PHE A 96 -16.45 1.08 -5.81
CA PHE A 96 -16.09 2.43 -6.26
C PHE A 96 -16.88 2.82 -7.51
N ILE A 97 -16.88 1.98 -8.55
CA ILE A 97 -17.59 2.25 -9.81
C ILE A 97 -19.09 2.46 -9.54
N ARG A 98 -19.73 1.56 -8.77
CA ARG A 98 -21.16 1.67 -8.45
C ARG A 98 -21.50 2.94 -7.67
N GLN A 99 -20.65 3.36 -6.72
CA GLN A 99 -20.95 4.51 -5.86
C GLN A 99 -20.66 5.84 -6.53
N THR A 100 -19.74 5.89 -7.49
CA THR A 100 -19.37 7.13 -8.19
C THR A 100 -20.04 7.27 -9.54
N GLY A 101 -20.45 6.17 -10.18
CA GLY A 101 -20.94 6.16 -11.55
C GLY A 101 -19.85 6.43 -12.59
N VAL A 102 -18.57 6.38 -12.20
CA VAL A 102 -17.45 6.60 -13.11
C VAL A 102 -17.44 5.55 -14.22
N LYS A 103 -17.14 5.98 -15.43
CA LYS A 103 -16.93 5.08 -16.56
C LYS A 103 -15.43 4.90 -16.77
N ILE A 104 -14.98 3.66 -16.70
CA ILE A 104 -13.59 3.30 -16.98
C ILE A 104 -13.45 3.08 -18.48
N ALA A 105 -12.46 3.70 -19.08
CA ALA A 105 -12.17 3.53 -20.51
C ALA A 105 -11.66 2.11 -20.79
N ASP A 106 -11.87 1.66 -22.02
CA ASP A 106 -11.27 0.42 -22.48
C ASP A 106 -9.76 0.56 -22.60
N GLY A 107 -9.06 -0.51 -22.28
CA GLY A 107 -7.62 -0.64 -22.46
C GLY A 107 -7.28 -1.32 -23.79
N ASP A 108 -6.44 -2.36 -23.74
CA ASP A 108 -6.13 -3.16 -24.91
C ASP A 108 -7.38 -3.93 -25.36
N THR A 109 -7.76 -3.78 -26.62
CA THR A 109 -8.91 -4.47 -27.22
C THR A 109 -8.52 -5.60 -28.15
N ARG A 110 -7.19 -5.85 -28.29
CA ARG A 110 -6.68 -6.93 -29.16
C ARG A 110 -7.06 -8.30 -28.58
N PRO A 111 -7.40 -9.29 -29.45
CA PRO A 111 -7.71 -10.64 -29.02
C PRO A 111 -6.61 -11.22 -28.11
N GLY A 112 -6.99 -11.75 -26.96
CA GLY A 112 -6.09 -12.33 -25.96
C GLY A 112 -5.36 -11.32 -25.06
N ARG A 113 -5.74 -10.02 -25.12
CA ARG A 113 -5.22 -8.95 -24.27
C ARG A 113 -6.28 -7.99 -23.78
N GLU A 114 -7.53 -8.38 -23.88
CA GLU A 114 -8.67 -7.49 -23.66
C GLU A 114 -8.74 -6.97 -22.23
N CYS A 115 -8.87 -5.66 -22.12
CA CYS A 115 -9.21 -4.92 -20.91
C CYS A 115 -10.41 -4.01 -21.20
N ILE A 116 -11.61 -4.50 -21.01
CA ILE A 116 -12.84 -3.78 -21.35
C ILE A 116 -13.54 -3.31 -20.08
N ALA A 117 -13.76 -2.00 -19.95
CA ALA A 117 -14.40 -1.38 -18.80
C ALA A 117 -13.86 -1.90 -17.44
N SER A 118 -12.55 -1.96 -17.30
CA SER A 118 -11.80 -2.54 -16.16
C SER A 118 -12.01 -4.03 -15.90
N LYS A 119 -12.42 -4.80 -16.92
CA LYS A 119 -12.53 -6.27 -16.83
C LYS A 119 -11.47 -6.94 -17.68
N PRO A 120 -10.75 -7.94 -17.12
CA PRO A 120 -9.75 -8.71 -17.84
C PRO A 120 -10.43 -9.70 -18.82
N ARG A 121 -9.62 -10.24 -19.74
CA ARG A 121 -10.00 -11.29 -20.69
C ARG A 121 -10.42 -12.63 -20.07
N TYR A 122 -10.14 -12.84 -18.79
CA TYR A 122 -10.44 -14.08 -18.08
C TYR A 122 -11.56 -13.87 -17.05
N PRO A 123 -12.26 -14.94 -16.64
CA PRO A 123 -13.24 -14.84 -15.56
C PRO A 123 -12.62 -14.32 -14.28
N GLN A 124 -13.15 -13.23 -13.75
CA GLN A 124 -12.65 -12.59 -12.54
C GLN A 124 -13.65 -12.73 -11.40
N GLY A 125 -13.25 -13.39 -10.33
CA GLY A 125 -14.03 -13.48 -9.10
C GLY A 125 -13.87 -12.23 -8.21
N PRO A 126 -14.77 -12.03 -7.25
CA PRO A 126 -14.81 -10.82 -6.42
C PRO A 126 -13.56 -10.60 -5.55
N ARG A 127 -12.83 -11.68 -5.24
CA ARG A 127 -11.60 -11.65 -4.45
C ARG A 127 -10.32 -11.63 -5.29
N GLN A 128 -10.38 -11.66 -6.60
CA GLN A 128 -9.20 -11.46 -7.43
C GLN A 128 -8.77 -9.99 -7.42
N PRO A 129 -7.50 -9.66 -7.67
CA PRO A 129 -7.04 -8.29 -7.80
C PRO A 129 -7.84 -7.52 -8.84
N ALA A 130 -8.19 -6.28 -8.57
CA ALA A 130 -8.65 -5.35 -9.57
C ALA A 130 -7.53 -5.08 -10.57
N VAL A 131 -7.83 -5.11 -11.85
CA VAL A 131 -6.88 -4.94 -12.96
C VAL A 131 -7.52 -4.09 -14.07
N CYS A 132 -6.76 -3.80 -15.12
CA CYS A 132 -7.28 -3.04 -16.28
C CYS A 132 -7.62 -1.56 -15.99
N MET A 133 -6.95 -0.94 -15.01
CA MET A 133 -7.04 0.50 -14.75
C MET A 133 -5.72 1.19 -15.06
N ASP A 134 -5.77 2.45 -15.41
CA ASP A 134 -4.62 3.32 -15.58
C ASP A 134 -4.30 4.11 -14.29
N MET A 135 -3.30 4.99 -14.36
CA MET A 135 -2.85 5.78 -13.23
C MET A 135 -3.94 6.75 -12.73
N ASP A 136 -4.70 7.37 -13.62
CA ASP A 136 -5.73 8.34 -13.25
C ASP A 136 -6.95 7.67 -12.62
N ASP A 137 -7.32 6.49 -13.09
CA ASP A 137 -8.37 5.68 -12.45
C ASP A 137 -8.00 5.33 -11.00
N ILE A 138 -6.73 4.96 -10.76
CA ILE A 138 -6.23 4.65 -9.42
C ILE A 138 -6.25 5.90 -8.53
N LYS A 139 -5.80 7.05 -9.03
CA LYS A 139 -5.87 8.32 -8.30
C LYS A 139 -7.31 8.69 -7.94
N ASN A 140 -8.25 8.48 -8.85
CA ASN A 140 -9.68 8.70 -8.59
C ASN A 140 -10.23 7.76 -7.51
N TYR A 141 -9.85 6.48 -7.51
CA TYR A 141 -10.20 5.52 -6.45
C TYR A 141 -9.68 5.99 -5.09
N VAL A 142 -8.42 6.37 -5.00
CA VAL A 142 -7.77 6.85 -3.78
C VAL A 142 -8.45 8.11 -3.23
N ALA A 143 -8.75 9.08 -4.11
CA ALA A 143 -9.48 10.30 -3.73
C ALA A 143 -10.91 9.99 -3.23
N TRP A 144 -11.62 9.08 -3.90
CA TRP A 144 -12.95 8.62 -3.47
C TRP A 144 -12.87 7.93 -2.10
N LEU A 145 -11.88 7.04 -1.89
CA LEU A 145 -11.72 6.31 -0.63
C LEU A 145 -11.42 7.26 0.52
N SER A 146 -10.54 8.24 0.31
CA SER A 146 -10.24 9.28 1.29
C SER A 146 -11.47 10.10 1.66
N LYS A 147 -12.23 10.55 0.66
CA LYS A 147 -13.49 11.29 0.87
C LYS A 147 -14.54 10.46 1.61
N LYS A 148 -14.68 9.18 1.25
CA LYS A 148 -15.65 8.25 1.84
C LYS A 148 -15.39 7.98 3.31
N THR A 149 -14.13 7.86 3.69
CA THR A 149 -13.72 7.47 5.05
C THR A 149 -13.37 8.65 5.94
N GLY A 150 -13.10 9.82 5.36
CA GLY A 150 -12.54 10.96 6.08
C GLY A 150 -11.09 10.75 6.53
N GLN A 151 -10.41 9.75 5.97
CA GLN A 151 -9.02 9.39 6.28
C GLN A 151 -8.10 9.78 5.12
N ASN A 152 -6.82 10.01 5.40
CA ASN A 152 -5.84 10.31 4.36
C ASN A 152 -5.32 9.01 3.74
N TYR A 153 -5.89 8.63 2.59
CA TYR A 153 -5.41 7.55 1.76
C TYR A 153 -4.58 8.11 0.60
N HIS A 154 -3.53 7.38 0.24
CA HIS A 154 -2.69 7.72 -0.92
C HIS A 154 -2.18 6.45 -1.61
N MET A 155 -1.59 6.61 -2.79
CA MET A 155 -0.90 5.53 -3.47
C MET A 155 0.34 5.14 -2.68
N VAL A 156 0.69 3.86 -2.76
CA VAL A 156 1.91 3.31 -2.14
C VAL A 156 3.13 3.92 -2.81
N SER A 157 4.15 4.37 -2.04
CA SER A 157 5.46 4.69 -2.60
C SER A 157 6.25 3.43 -2.91
N GLU A 158 7.23 3.53 -3.82
CA GLU A 158 8.13 2.43 -4.14
C GLU A 158 8.84 1.90 -2.90
N ALA A 159 9.32 2.80 -2.04
CA ALA A 159 9.96 2.46 -0.77
C ALA A 159 9.00 1.77 0.22
N GLN A 160 7.76 2.25 0.37
CA GLN A 160 6.75 1.59 1.20
C GLN A 160 6.44 0.18 0.70
N ARG A 161 6.37 0.01 -0.61
CA ARG A 161 6.10 -1.28 -1.24
C ARG A 161 7.24 -2.27 -0.98
N GLU A 162 8.51 -1.88 -1.16
CA GLU A 162 9.66 -2.75 -0.91
C GLU A 162 9.82 -3.08 0.57
N TYR A 163 9.64 -2.10 1.47
CA TYR A 163 9.61 -2.31 2.92
C TYR A 163 8.58 -3.37 3.32
N ALA A 164 7.37 -3.25 2.77
CA ALA A 164 6.28 -4.19 3.03
C ALA A 164 6.57 -5.59 2.46
N ALA A 165 7.24 -5.70 1.30
CA ALA A 165 7.62 -6.97 0.71
C ALA A 165 8.71 -7.69 1.50
N ARG A 166 9.75 -6.96 1.88
CA ARG A 166 10.87 -7.52 2.66
C ARG A 166 10.45 -7.95 4.06
N ALA A 167 9.58 -7.20 4.72
CA ALA A 167 9.09 -7.51 6.07
C ALA A 167 10.21 -7.91 7.05
N GLY A 168 11.36 -7.21 6.96
CA GLY A 168 12.57 -7.45 7.74
C GLY A 168 13.56 -8.46 7.15
N SER A 169 13.26 -9.10 6.01
CA SER A 169 14.20 -9.96 5.30
C SER A 169 15.21 -9.14 4.50
N PRO A 170 16.52 -9.44 4.58
CA PRO A 170 17.54 -8.81 3.74
C PRO A 170 17.64 -9.43 2.34
N GLY A 171 17.11 -10.64 2.15
CA GLY A 171 17.21 -11.41 0.91
C GLY A 171 16.15 -11.05 -0.13
N PRO A 172 16.19 -11.73 -1.29
CA PRO A 172 15.24 -11.49 -2.38
C PRO A 172 13.79 -11.79 -2.01
N PHE A 173 13.56 -12.71 -1.05
CA PHE A 173 12.24 -13.09 -0.57
C PHE A 173 12.20 -13.19 0.96
N PRO A 174 11.05 -12.93 1.61
CA PRO A 174 10.86 -13.11 3.06
C PRO A 174 10.51 -14.56 3.46
N PHE A 175 10.72 -15.53 2.58
CA PHE A 175 10.43 -16.95 2.77
C PHE A 175 11.53 -17.81 2.14
N PRO A 176 11.63 -19.11 2.50
CA PRO A 176 12.58 -20.03 1.89
C PRO A 176 12.34 -20.21 0.39
N PHE A 177 13.39 -20.23 -0.39
CA PHE A 177 13.38 -20.44 -1.84
C PHE A 177 14.61 -21.23 -2.27
N ASP A 178 14.58 -21.79 -3.49
CA ASP A 178 15.68 -22.59 -4.04
C ASP A 178 16.17 -21.94 -5.35
N GLU A 179 17.29 -21.24 -5.28
CA GLU A 179 17.93 -20.60 -6.44
C GLU A 179 18.29 -21.62 -7.53
N GLY A 180 18.77 -22.79 -7.13
CA GLY A 180 19.19 -23.86 -8.06
C GLY A 180 18.04 -24.45 -8.88
N LYS A 181 16.79 -24.18 -8.50
CA LYS A 181 15.56 -24.56 -9.21
C LYS A 181 14.85 -23.38 -9.86
N GLY A 182 15.56 -22.34 -10.22
CA GLY A 182 14.98 -21.16 -10.89
C GLY A 182 14.03 -20.37 -10.01
N TYR A 183 14.34 -20.20 -8.72
CA TYR A 183 13.50 -19.53 -7.73
C TYR A 183 12.13 -20.17 -7.60
N SER A 184 12.05 -21.48 -7.37
CA SER A 184 10.76 -22.16 -7.16
C SER A 184 10.04 -21.60 -5.93
N ILE A 185 9.02 -20.75 -6.14
CA ILE A 185 8.24 -20.08 -5.11
C ILE A 185 6.72 -20.37 -5.19
N ALA A 186 6.32 -21.36 -5.96
CA ALA A 186 4.91 -21.68 -6.23
C ALA A 186 4.06 -21.97 -4.97
N GLN A 187 4.69 -22.29 -3.81
CA GLN A 187 4.00 -22.44 -2.52
C GLN A 187 3.77 -21.10 -1.81
N HIS A 188 4.36 -20.02 -2.31
CA HIS A 188 4.36 -18.68 -1.70
C HIS A 188 3.80 -17.60 -2.60
N ALA A 189 3.71 -17.85 -3.92
CA ALA A 189 3.32 -16.83 -4.89
C ALA A 189 2.73 -17.45 -6.17
N ASN A 190 1.86 -16.67 -6.82
CA ASN A 190 1.33 -16.96 -8.16
C ASN A 190 2.24 -16.30 -9.20
N THR A 191 2.96 -17.11 -9.99
CA THR A 191 3.92 -16.70 -11.02
C THR A 191 3.79 -17.59 -12.25
N TYR A 192 4.61 -17.35 -13.28
CA TYR A 192 4.56 -18.17 -14.50
C TYR A 192 4.71 -19.66 -14.22
N GLY A 193 3.77 -20.43 -14.73
CA GLY A 193 3.81 -21.88 -14.76
C GLY A 193 2.65 -22.54 -14.01
N PRO A 194 2.43 -23.85 -14.18
CA PRO A 194 1.28 -24.55 -13.60
C PRO A 194 1.47 -24.95 -12.13
N ALA A 195 2.67 -24.74 -11.56
CA ALA A 195 3.02 -25.27 -10.25
C ALA A 195 2.25 -24.61 -9.09
N ASP A 196 1.80 -23.38 -9.27
CA ASP A 196 1.00 -22.61 -8.30
C ASP A 196 -0.51 -22.88 -8.39
N GLY A 197 -0.96 -23.57 -9.45
CA GLY A 197 -2.36 -23.96 -9.65
C GLY A 197 -3.24 -22.94 -10.34
N TYR A 198 -2.69 -21.80 -10.81
CA TYR A 198 -3.43 -20.74 -11.47
C TYR A 198 -2.87 -20.47 -12.88
N SER A 199 -3.76 -20.16 -13.83
CA SER A 199 -3.38 -19.75 -15.19
C SER A 199 -3.40 -18.22 -15.37
N TYR A 200 -3.98 -17.50 -14.42
CA TYR A 200 -4.15 -16.06 -14.35
C TYR A 200 -4.06 -15.62 -12.89
N SER A 201 -4.46 -14.40 -12.59
CA SER A 201 -4.45 -13.93 -11.19
C SER A 201 -5.23 -14.86 -10.26
N SER A 202 -4.70 -15.11 -9.08
CA SER A 202 -5.35 -15.88 -8.01
C SER A 202 -6.23 -14.98 -7.13
N PRO A 203 -7.22 -15.53 -6.40
CA PRO A 203 -7.86 -14.79 -5.32
C PRO A 203 -6.84 -14.30 -4.31
N VAL A 204 -6.95 -13.04 -3.87
CA VAL A 204 -6.00 -12.48 -2.90
C VAL A 204 -5.96 -13.29 -1.61
N GLY A 205 -4.77 -13.47 -1.04
CA GLY A 205 -4.56 -14.27 0.17
C GLY A 205 -4.56 -15.77 -0.07
N SER A 206 -4.33 -16.23 -1.30
CA SER A 206 -4.19 -17.66 -1.61
C SER A 206 -2.92 -18.29 -1.05
N TYR A 207 -1.93 -17.49 -0.71
CA TYR A 207 -0.64 -17.90 -0.17
C TYR A 207 -0.40 -17.37 1.24
N PRO A 208 0.57 -17.91 2.00
CA PRO A 208 0.88 -17.42 3.34
C PRO A 208 1.32 -15.96 3.35
N PRO A 209 0.98 -15.17 4.40
CA PRO A 209 1.46 -13.81 4.54
C PRO A 209 2.93 -13.80 4.99
N ASN A 210 3.60 -12.66 4.75
CA ASN A 210 4.91 -12.39 5.33
C ASN A 210 4.81 -11.95 6.81
N ALA A 211 5.96 -11.66 7.44
CA ALA A 211 6.04 -11.30 8.86
C ALA A 211 5.28 -10.00 9.24
N PHE A 212 4.98 -9.12 8.28
CA PHE A 212 4.14 -7.94 8.49
C PHE A 212 2.65 -8.21 8.28
N GLY A 213 2.26 -9.45 7.95
CA GLY A 213 0.87 -9.83 7.67
C GLY A 213 0.40 -9.42 6.28
N MET A 214 1.33 -9.06 5.38
CA MET A 214 1.06 -8.72 3.99
C MET A 214 0.99 -9.97 3.12
N TYR A 215 0.04 -10.02 2.21
CA TYR A 215 -0.17 -11.11 1.27
C TYR A 215 0.19 -10.71 -0.16
N ASP A 216 0.53 -11.70 -0.97
CA ASP A 216 0.72 -11.55 -2.42
C ASP A 216 1.72 -10.43 -2.79
N MET A 217 2.78 -10.28 -1.98
CA MET A 217 3.83 -9.28 -2.22
C MET A 217 4.79 -9.68 -3.33
N HIS A 218 4.69 -10.92 -3.81
CA HIS A 218 5.52 -11.54 -4.83
C HIS A 218 4.61 -12.26 -5.82
N GLY A 219 4.50 -11.77 -7.07
CA GLY A 219 3.61 -12.32 -8.08
C GLY A 219 2.15 -11.88 -7.96
N ASN A 220 1.27 -12.63 -8.55
CA ASN A 220 -0.16 -12.39 -8.76
C ASN A 220 -0.44 -11.27 -9.77
N VAL A 221 -0.27 -10.00 -9.41
CA VAL A 221 -0.28 -8.88 -10.35
C VAL A 221 0.79 -7.87 -9.97
N TYR A 222 1.40 -7.22 -10.96
CA TYR A 222 2.23 -6.03 -10.71
C TYR A 222 1.43 -4.98 -9.97
N GLU A 223 2.10 -4.18 -9.15
CA GLU A 223 1.51 -3.08 -8.41
C GLU A 223 2.04 -1.75 -8.92
N ARG A 224 1.16 -0.86 -9.37
CA ARG A 224 1.50 0.53 -9.62
C ARG A 224 1.81 1.22 -8.30
N VAL A 225 2.94 1.90 -8.26
CA VAL A 225 3.31 2.78 -7.15
C VAL A 225 3.24 4.25 -7.55
N ALA A 226 3.38 5.15 -6.59
CA ALA A 226 3.26 6.59 -6.84
C ALA A 226 4.46 7.17 -7.59
N ASP A 227 5.61 6.51 -7.51
CA ASP A 227 6.91 7.01 -7.96
C ASP A 227 7.01 7.08 -9.47
N CYS A 228 7.61 8.18 -9.97
CA CYS A 228 8.03 8.26 -11.35
C CYS A 228 9.14 7.25 -11.65
N GLU A 229 9.32 6.95 -12.92
CA GLU A 229 10.46 6.17 -13.40
C GLU A 229 11.77 6.92 -13.16
N HIS A 230 12.74 6.23 -12.56
CA HIS A 230 14.11 6.70 -12.40
C HIS A 230 15.08 5.58 -12.77
N PRO A 231 16.23 5.88 -13.42
CA PRO A 231 17.15 4.87 -13.93
C PRO A 231 17.91 4.10 -12.82
N ASN A 232 17.87 4.57 -11.59
CA ASN A 232 18.50 3.97 -10.41
C ASN A 232 18.10 4.77 -9.16
N TYR A 233 18.66 4.43 -7.97
CA TYR A 233 18.37 5.11 -6.71
C TYR A 233 19.29 6.29 -6.33
N ILE A 234 20.11 6.80 -7.26
CA ILE A 234 20.94 7.99 -6.98
C ILE A 234 20.02 9.21 -6.83
N GLY A 235 19.96 9.77 -5.60
CA GLY A 235 19.10 10.90 -5.27
C GLY A 235 17.70 10.52 -4.80
N ALA A 236 17.40 9.24 -4.63
CA ALA A 236 16.11 8.77 -4.12
C ALA A 236 15.81 9.31 -2.71
N PRO A 237 14.53 9.59 -2.36
CA PRO A 237 14.13 9.95 -1.01
C PRO A 237 14.49 8.86 0.00
N THR A 238 14.94 9.28 1.20
CA THR A 238 15.32 8.37 2.29
C THR A 238 14.30 8.36 3.44
N ASP A 239 13.18 9.04 3.29
CA ASP A 239 12.11 9.15 4.28
C ASP A 239 10.87 8.31 3.94
N GLY A 240 10.94 7.53 2.86
CA GLY A 240 9.86 6.68 2.38
C GLY A 240 8.78 7.42 1.58
N SER A 241 8.93 8.71 1.30
CA SER A 241 8.05 9.44 0.38
C SER A 241 8.22 8.96 -1.06
N ALA A 242 7.19 9.15 -1.88
CA ALA A 242 7.26 8.83 -3.31
C ALA A 242 8.22 9.79 -4.02
N TRP A 243 9.03 9.23 -4.92
CA TRP A 243 9.97 10.00 -5.75
C TRP A 243 9.27 10.52 -7.00
N MET A 244 8.80 11.76 -6.91
CA MET A 244 7.97 12.41 -7.92
C MET A 244 8.77 13.43 -8.73
N GLU A 245 8.44 13.50 -10.02
CA GLU A 245 8.84 14.56 -10.93
C GLU A 245 7.63 15.41 -11.32
N PRO A 246 7.81 16.67 -11.77
CA PRO A 246 6.69 17.49 -12.25
C PRO A 246 5.89 16.83 -13.39
N HIS A 247 6.54 16.01 -14.21
CA HIS A 247 5.94 15.22 -15.28
C HIS A 247 6.58 13.84 -15.30
N CYS A 248 5.83 12.82 -14.90
CA CYS A 248 6.26 11.43 -15.02
C CYS A 248 5.92 10.92 -16.43
N GLU A 249 6.92 10.57 -17.21
CA GLU A 249 6.73 9.86 -18.50
C GLU A 249 6.37 8.39 -18.26
N GLY A 250 6.98 7.76 -17.25
CA GLY A 250 6.73 6.43 -16.75
C GLY A 250 6.54 6.43 -15.24
N TYR A 251 5.93 5.37 -14.74
CA TYR A 251 5.76 5.09 -13.30
C TYR A 251 6.37 3.75 -12.96
N GLN A 252 6.92 3.63 -11.77
CA GLN A 252 7.41 2.36 -11.27
C GLN A 252 6.25 1.38 -11.03
N ILE A 253 6.49 0.11 -11.32
CA ILE A 253 5.66 -1.03 -10.94
C ILE A 253 6.51 -2.08 -10.24
N ARG A 254 5.90 -2.80 -9.30
CA ARG A 254 6.63 -3.71 -8.42
C ARG A 254 5.88 -5.03 -8.23
N GLY A 255 6.61 -6.08 -7.88
CA GLY A 255 6.06 -7.32 -7.34
C GLY A 255 5.87 -8.45 -8.33
N ASN A 256 5.98 -8.19 -9.63
CA ASN A 256 5.74 -9.18 -10.69
C ASN A 256 4.27 -9.61 -10.82
N ASP A 257 3.96 -10.41 -11.84
CA ASP A 257 2.62 -10.93 -12.11
C ASP A 257 2.60 -12.46 -12.30
N TRP A 258 1.40 -12.98 -12.54
CA TRP A 258 1.12 -14.39 -12.78
C TRP A 258 1.73 -14.95 -14.07
N GLY A 259 2.12 -14.10 -15.01
CA GLY A 259 2.64 -14.49 -16.33
C GLY A 259 4.15 -14.39 -16.47
N GLU A 260 4.87 -13.94 -15.43
CA GLU A 260 6.30 -13.71 -15.46
C GLU A 260 7.07 -14.71 -14.59
N ALA A 261 8.34 -14.92 -14.93
CA ALA A 261 9.20 -15.86 -14.20
C ALA A 261 9.43 -15.44 -12.74
N PRO A 262 9.55 -16.41 -11.80
CA PRO A 262 9.71 -16.13 -10.36
C PRO A 262 10.87 -15.20 -10.01
N VAL A 263 11.96 -15.19 -10.79
CA VAL A 263 13.14 -14.32 -10.56
C VAL A 263 12.79 -12.84 -10.58
N PHE A 264 11.73 -12.43 -11.30
CA PHE A 264 11.25 -11.07 -11.34
C PHE A 264 10.33 -10.72 -10.15
N SER A 265 9.99 -11.70 -9.32
CA SER A 265 9.17 -11.48 -8.10
C SER A 265 10.00 -11.07 -6.89
N ARG A 266 11.32 -10.89 -7.01
CA ARG A 266 12.21 -10.46 -5.90
C ARG A 266 11.75 -9.14 -5.28
N SER A 267 11.99 -8.96 -4.00
CA SER A 267 11.62 -7.74 -3.28
C SER A 267 12.19 -6.47 -3.93
N GLY A 268 13.43 -6.53 -4.42
CA GLY A 268 14.15 -5.41 -5.04
C GLY A 268 13.85 -5.19 -6.52
N ASN A 269 13.24 -6.17 -7.22
CA ASN A 269 12.99 -6.05 -8.66
C ASN A 269 12.11 -4.85 -9.00
N ARG A 270 12.51 -4.12 -10.03
CA ARG A 270 11.84 -2.91 -10.55
C ARG A 270 11.39 -3.14 -11.99
N ASN A 271 10.32 -2.46 -12.36
CA ASN A 271 9.90 -2.35 -13.75
C ASN A 271 9.11 -1.05 -13.93
N THR A 272 8.89 -0.63 -15.17
CA THR A 272 8.24 0.64 -15.48
C THR A 272 7.06 0.46 -16.43
N ILE A 273 6.12 1.42 -16.38
CA ILE A 273 4.95 1.40 -17.23
C ILE A 273 4.46 2.83 -17.53
N TYR A 274 3.95 3.05 -18.74
CA TYR A 274 3.29 4.31 -19.08
C TYR A 274 2.02 4.52 -18.26
N PRO A 275 1.71 5.79 -17.89
CA PRO A 275 0.55 6.10 -17.05
C PRO A 275 -0.79 5.60 -17.64
N GLN A 276 -0.96 5.60 -18.96
CA GLN A 276 -2.20 5.23 -19.64
C GLN A 276 -2.34 3.72 -19.91
N THR A 277 -1.32 2.91 -19.63
CA THR A 277 -1.38 1.47 -19.87
C THR A 277 -2.44 0.82 -19.01
N ARG A 278 -3.27 -0.03 -19.60
CA ARG A 278 -4.27 -0.85 -18.93
C ARG A 278 -3.99 -2.31 -19.28
N GLY A 279 -3.66 -3.11 -18.28
CA GLY A 279 -3.33 -4.53 -18.47
C GLY A 279 -4.05 -5.40 -17.45
N ASP A 280 -4.32 -6.64 -17.83
CA ASP A 280 -4.97 -7.65 -16.99
C ASP A 280 -4.00 -8.30 -15.97
N TRP A 281 -2.77 -7.81 -15.94
CA TRP A 281 -1.66 -8.26 -15.12
C TRP A 281 -1.17 -7.19 -14.13
N ILE A 282 -1.83 -6.02 -14.05
CA ILE A 282 -1.41 -4.91 -13.20
C ILE A 282 -2.57 -4.37 -12.37
N GLY A 283 -2.33 -4.27 -11.07
CA GLY A 283 -3.24 -3.73 -10.06
C GLY A 283 -2.55 -2.69 -9.19
N PHE A 284 -3.00 -2.54 -7.95
CA PHE A 284 -2.46 -1.58 -7.00
C PHE A 284 -2.84 -1.90 -5.55
N ARG A 285 -2.17 -1.23 -4.63
CA ARG A 285 -2.53 -1.13 -3.21
C ARG A 285 -2.68 0.33 -2.80
N VAL A 286 -3.17 0.55 -1.59
CA VAL A 286 -3.30 1.87 -0.98
C VAL A 286 -2.61 1.90 0.38
N VAL A 287 -2.14 3.09 0.77
CA VAL A 287 -1.63 3.41 2.11
C VAL A 287 -2.56 4.40 2.78
N ARG A 288 -2.67 4.31 4.10
CA ARG A 288 -3.38 5.25 4.96
C ARG A 288 -2.44 5.76 6.06
N ASP A 289 -2.39 7.08 6.25
CA ASP A 289 -1.72 7.70 7.39
C ASP A 289 -2.45 7.37 8.71
N LEU A 290 -1.69 7.27 9.81
CA LEU A 290 -2.18 6.89 11.14
C LEU A 290 -2.10 8.03 12.15
#